data_935ee76c6cc564925e45c6fa08ac75b1
#
_entry.id   935ee76c6cc564925e45c6fa08ac75b1
#
_cell.length_a   1.000
_cell.length_b   1.000
_cell.length_c   1.000
_cell.angle_alpha   90.00
_cell.angle_beta   90.00
_cell.angle_gamma   90.00
#
_symmetry.space_group_name_H-M   'P 1'
#
loop_
_entity.id
_entity.type
_entity.pdbx_description
1 polymer ?
#
loop_
_entity_poly.entity_id
_entity_poly.type
_entity_poly.pdbx_seq_one_letter_code
_entity_poly.pdbx_strand_id
1 'polypeptide(L)'
;MAAAVIEENGRYLIARRRGDAPLAGFWEFPGGKRRAGEALEACLRREVEEEVGAIVQVGDLIDRAVQPYSHATVDIHFFRCRLAQGAPRALGCEEVRWVRAAELAGYRFPDANASVIARLAAAS
;
A
#
# COMPACT_ATOMS: atom_id res chain seq x y z
N MET A 1 -5.10 8.32 -5.57
CA MET A 1 -4.54 6.97 -5.41
C MET A 1 -5.11 6.30 -4.17
N ALA A 2 -5.16 5.01 -4.18
CA ALA A 2 -5.59 4.22 -3.04
C ALA A 2 -4.49 3.21 -2.69
N ALA A 3 -4.26 2.99 -1.40
CA ALA A 3 -3.28 2.04 -0.90
C ALA A 3 -3.91 1.14 0.15
N ALA A 4 -3.53 -0.13 0.13
CA ALA A 4 -4.09 -1.14 1.01
C ALA A 4 -3.15 -1.42 2.18
N VAL A 5 -3.62 -1.13 3.38
CA VAL A 5 -2.94 -1.53 4.62
C VAL A 5 -3.52 -2.88 5.02
N ILE A 6 -2.89 -3.94 4.53
CA ILE A 6 -3.36 -5.32 4.70
C ILE A 6 -2.72 -5.89 5.95
N GLU A 7 -3.54 -6.20 6.94
CA GLU A 7 -3.08 -6.76 8.21
C GLU A 7 -3.50 -8.22 8.35
N GLU A 8 -2.57 -9.05 8.81
CA GLU A 8 -2.83 -10.44 9.15
C GLU A 8 -1.91 -10.85 10.29
N ASN A 9 -2.49 -11.30 11.39
CA ASN A 9 -1.75 -11.76 12.58
C ASN A 9 -0.76 -10.71 13.11
N GLY A 10 -1.15 -9.43 13.12
CA GLY A 10 -0.33 -8.35 13.62
C GLY A 10 0.79 -7.90 12.69
N ARG A 11 0.78 -8.37 11.44
CA ARG A 11 1.77 -7.99 10.44
C ARG A 11 1.09 -7.33 9.25
N TYR A 12 1.84 -6.47 8.58
CA TYR A 12 1.37 -5.69 7.43
C TYR A 12 2.13 -6.10 6.19
N LEU A 13 1.39 -6.20 5.08
CA LEU A 13 1.99 -6.52 3.78
C LEU A 13 2.57 -5.28 3.13
N ILE A 14 3.85 -5.34 2.79
CA ILE A 14 4.52 -4.29 2.02
C ILE A 14 5.12 -4.90 0.76
N ALA A 15 5.25 -4.07 -0.28
CA ALA A 15 5.76 -4.48 -1.58
C ALA A 15 6.91 -3.54 -1.99
N ARG A 16 7.96 -4.11 -2.55
CA ARG A 16 9.09 -3.33 -3.07
C ARG A 16 8.88 -3.03 -4.54
N ARG A 17 9.02 -1.75 -4.90
CA ARG A 17 8.83 -1.31 -6.28
C ARG A 17 9.90 -1.91 -7.20
N ARG A 18 9.49 -2.22 -8.44
CA ARG A 18 10.36 -2.85 -9.45
C ARG A 18 11.52 -1.94 -9.83
N GLY A 19 12.62 -2.54 -10.26
CA GLY A 19 13.82 -1.82 -10.65
C GLY A 19 13.66 -0.93 -11.89
N ASP A 20 12.60 -1.14 -12.68
CA ASP A 20 12.30 -0.35 -13.87
C ASP A 20 11.22 0.74 -13.62
N ALA A 21 10.74 0.84 -12.39
CA ALA A 21 9.69 1.81 -12.02
C ALA A 21 10.29 3.06 -11.38
N PRO A 22 9.56 4.20 -11.39
CA PRO A 22 9.94 5.34 -10.56
C PRO A 22 10.04 4.94 -9.10
N LEU A 23 10.99 5.51 -8.37
CA LEU A 23 11.26 5.16 -6.97
C LEU A 23 11.60 3.68 -6.78
N ALA A 24 12.34 3.11 -7.74
CA ALA A 24 12.79 1.72 -7.66
C ALA A 24 13.50 1.44 -6.35
N GLY A 25 13.21 0.27 -5.74
CA GLY A 25 13.80 -0.13 -4.48
C GLY A 25 13.10 0.43 -3.24
N PHE A 26 12.22 1.42 -3.39
CA PHE A 26 11.36 1.87 -2.29
C PHE A 26 10.27 0.84 -2.03
N TRP A 27 9.85 0.77 -0.78
CA TRP A 27 8.71 -0.05 -0.37
C TRP A 27 7.44 0.77 -0.37
N GLU A 28 6.30 0.09 -0.50
CA GLU A 28 4.98 0.72 -0.47
C GLU A 28 3.94 -0.24 0.03
N PHE A 29 2.78 0.29 0.43
CA PHE A 29 1.59 -0.52 0.62
C PHE A 29 0.99 -0.78 -0.77
N PRO A 30 0.53 -2.01 -1.07
CA PRO A 30 -0.03 -2.31 -2.38
C PRO A 30 -1.18 -1.37 -2.76
N GLY A 31 -1.21 -0.92 -3.99
CA GLY A 31 -2.23 0.00 -4.47
C GLY A 31 -1.82 0.68 -5.76
N GLY A 32 -2.57 1.71 -6.14
CA GLY A 32 -2.26 2.44 -7.35
C GLY A 32 -3.26 3.54 -7.67
N LYS A 33 -3.22 3.99 -8.93
CA LYS A 33 -4.02 5.10 -9.42
C LYS A 33 -5.42 4.65 -9.82
N ARG A 34 -6.40 5.47 -9.47
CA ARG A 34 -7.78 5.28 -9.87
C ARG A 34 -7.95 5.59 -11.36
N ARG A 35 -8.69 4.74 -12.06
CA ARG A 35 -9.11 4.98 -13.43
C ARG A 35 -10.34 5.91 -13.44
N ALA A 36 -10.57 6.57 -14.58
CA ALA A 36 -11.75 7.43 -14.74
C ALA A 36 -13.02 6.63 -14.47
N GLY A 37 -13.90 7.19 -13.63
CA GLY A 37 -15.17 6.56 -13.27
C GLY A 37 -15.08 5.41 -12.28
N GLU A 38 -13.89 5.05 -11.85
CA GLU A 38 -13.68 3.95 -10.91
C GLU A 38 -13.79 4.44 -9.46
N ALA A 39 -14.54 3.71 -8.62
CA ALA A 39 -14.58 4.00 -7.19
C ALA A 39 -13.21 3.63 -6.55
N LEU A 40 -12.84 4.33 -5.49
CA LEU A 40 -11.57 4.07 -4.80
C LEU A 40 -11.44 2.63 -4.32
N GLU A 41 -12.52 2.05 -3.79
CA GLU A 41 -12.49 0.66 -3.32
C GLU A 41 -12.30 -0.33 -4.46
N ALA A 42 -12.94 -0.09 -5.60
CA ALA A 42 -12.78 -0.94 -6.78
C ALA A 42 -11.37 -0.82 -7.34
N CYS A 43 -10.83 0.40 -7.37
CA CYS A 43 -9.45 0.67 -7.75
C CYS A 43 -8.50 -0.14 -6.87
N LEU A 44 -8.70 -0.10 -5.57
CA LEU A 44 -7.83 -0.76 -4.63
C LEU A 44 -7.84 -2.28 -4.80
N ARG A 45 -9.04 -2.87 -4.93
CA ARG A 45 -9.15 -4.32 -5.18
C ARG A 45 -8.44 -4.73 -6.46
N ARG A 46 -8.62 -3.96 -7.53
CA ARG A 46 -7.98 -4.22 -8.82
C ARG A 46 -6.46 -4.14 -8.73
N GLU A 47 -5.94 -3.06 -8.14
CA GLU A 47 -4.50 -2.84 -8.04
C GLU A 47 -3.83 -3.90 -7.16
N VAL A 48 -4.45 -4.27 -6.05
CA VAL A 48 -3.91 -5.32 -5.17
C VAL A 48 -3.85 -6.66 -5.89
N GLU A 49 -4.89 -7.00 -6.64
CA GLU A 49 -4.91 -8.25 -7.41
C GLU A 49 -3.83 -8.26 -8.48
N GLU A 50 -3.66 -7.17 -9.20
CA GLU A 50 -2.63 -7.05 -10.24
C GLU A 50 -1.22 -7.11 -9.65
N GLU A 51 -1.00 -6.46 -8.53
CA GLU A 51 0.34 -6.30 -7.95
C GLU A 51 0.79 -7.51 -7.14
N VAL A 52 -0.09 -8.09 -6.32
CA VAL A 52 0.28 -9.16 -5.40
C VAL A 52 -0.57 -10.43 -5.53
N GLY A 53 -1.52 -10.48 -6.45
CA GLY A 53 -2.28 -11.69 -6.74
C GLY A 53 -3.27 -12.10 -5.65
N ALA A 54 -3.70 -11.17 -4.81
CA ALA A 54 -4.63 -11.46 -3.73
C ALA A 54 -5.89 -10.62 -3.85
N ILE A 55 -7.00 -11.17 -3.35
CA ILE A 55 -8.27 -10.45 -3.25
C ILE A 55 -8.43 -9.98 -1.82
N VAL A 56 -8.71 -8.69 -1.65
CA VAL A 56 -8.88 -8.08 -0.35
C VAL A 56 -10.30 -7.60 -0.14
N GLN A 57 -10.71 -7.58 1.13
CA GLN A 57 -11.90 -6.90 1.58
C GLN A 57 -11.45 -5.52 2.08
N VAL A 58 -11.99 -4.48 1.46
CA VAL A 58 -11.65 -3.10 1.80
C VAL A 58 -12.49 -2.65 3.00
N GLY A 59 -11.82 -2.16 4.01
CA GLY A 59 -12.44 -1.63 5.23
C GLY A 59 -12.36 -0.11 5.29
N ASP A 60 -12.12 0.39 6.49
CA ASP A 60 -12.16 1.83 6.76
C ASP A 60 -10.97 2.58 6.17
N LEU A 61 -11.22 3.83 5.78
CA LEU A 61 -10.16 4.80 5.50
C LEU A 61 -9.45 5.12 6.82
N ILE A 62 -8.16 4.88 6.89
CA ILE A 62 -7.39 5.13 8.11
C ILE A 62 -6.48 6.34 8.02
N ASP A 63 -6.14 6.79 6.81
CA ASP A 63 -5.33 7.98 6.63
C ASP A 63 -5.44 8.48 5.19
N ARG A 64 -5.07 9.73 4.99
CA ARG A 64 -4.97 10.36 3.68
C ARG A 64 -3.75 11.26 3.69
N ALA A 65 -2.92 11.15 2.68
CA ALA A 65 -1.74 11.98 2.54
C ALA A 65 -1.77 12.72 1.21
N VAL A 66 -1.53 14.03 1.27
CA VAL A 66 -1.39 14.87 0.09
C VAL A 66 0.04 15.39 0.12
N GLN A 67 0.86 14.94 -0.83
CA GLN A 67 2.28 15.24 -0.87
C GLN A 67 2.64 15.87 -2.21
N PRO A 68 3.12 17.14 -2.22
CA PRO A 68 3.62 17.73 -3.45
C PRO A 68 5.02 17.18 -3.78
N TYR A 69 5.20 16.80 -5.03
CA TYR A 69 6.49 16.46 -5.60
C TYR A 69 6.77 17.42 -6.75
N SER A 70 7.98 17.42 -7.31
CA SER A 70 8.39 18.36 -8.34
C SER A 70 7.51 18.35 -9.60
N HIS A 71 6.90 17.22 -9.92
CA HIS A 71 6.12 17.05 -11.16
C HIS A 71 4.63 16.88 -10.95
N ALA A 72 4.19 16.59 -9.72
CA ALA A 72 2.80 16.29 -9.44
C ALA A 72 2.54 16.31 -7.95
N THR A 73 1.27 16.48 -7.57
CA THR A 73 0.82 16.27 -6.19
C THR A 73 0.25 14.87 -6.09
N VAL A 74 0.74 14.10 -5.13
CA VAL A 74 0.24 12.76 -4.84
C VAL A 74 -0.79 12.85 -3.73
N ASP A 75 -1.98 12.30 -3.97
CA ASP A 75 -3.09 12.24 -3.01
C ASP A 75 -3.43 10.77 -2.81
N ILE A 76 -3.05 10.23 -1.66
CA ILE A 76 -3.20 8.81 -1.36
C ILE A 76 -4.20 8.61 -0.23
N HIS A 77 -5.18 7.73 -0.47
CA HIS A 77 -6.13 7.27 0.54
C HIS A 77 -5.70 5.88 1.01
N PHE A 78 -5.43 5.74 2.30
CA PHE A 78 -5.00 4.48 2.91
C PHE A 78 -6.19 3.80 3.57
N PHE A 79 -6.51 2.59 3.10
CA PHE A 79 -7.63 1.80 3.63
C PHE A 79 -7.11 0.58 4.37
N ARG A 80 -7.70 0.30 5.53
CA ARG A 80 -7.49 -0.96 6.21
C ARG A 80 -8.12 -2.06 5.39
N CYS A 81 -7.37 -3.12 5.13
CA CYS A 81 -7.84 -4.23 4.31
C CYS A 81 -7.55 -5.56 4.98
N ARG A 82 -8.33 -6.57 4.62
CA ARG A 82 -8.12 -7.95 5.03
C ARG A 82 -7.99 -8.82 3.80
N LEU A 83 -7.19 -9.88 3.89
CA LEU A 83 -7.17 -10.89 2.83
C LEU A 83 -8.50 -11.63 2.83
N ALA A 84 -9.16 -11.66 1.68
CA ALA A 84 -10.36 -12.45 1.46
C ALA A 84 -10.01 -13.76 0.75
N GLN A 85 -9.03 -13.73 -0.16
CA GLN A 85 -8.68 -14.88 -0.96
C GLN A 85 -7.27 -14.73 -1.52
N GLY A 86 -6.55 -15.84 -1.63
CA GLY A 86 -5.22 -15.89 -2.24
C GLY A 86 -4.10 -15.60 -1.26
N ALA A 87 -2.90 -16.07 -1.61
CA ALA A 87 -1.67 -15.76 -0.88
C ALA A 87 -0.89 -14.70 -1.67
N PRO A 88 -0.57 -13.56 -1.05
CA PRO A 88 0.17 -12.52 -1.75
C PRO A 88 1.53 -13.00 -2.26
N ARG A 89 1.88 -12.57 -3.46
CA ARG A 89 3.15 -12.89 -4.11
C ARG A 89 3.56 -11.72 -5.00
N ALA A 90 4.83 -11.68 -5.39
CA ALA A 90 5.34 -10.61 -6.24
C ALA A 90 4.93 -10.87 -7.69
N LEU A 91 3.91 -10.18 -8.18
CA LEU A 91 3.46 -10.21 -9.57
C LEU A 91 3.83 -8.92 -10.29
N GLY A 92 3.40 -7.77 -9.76
CA GLY A 92 3.69 -6.46 -10.32
C GLY A 92 4.69 -5.67 -9.49
N CYS A 93 5.38 -6.32 -8.59
CA CYS A 93 6.40 -5.72 -7.72
C CYS A 93 7.61 -6.65 -7.64
N GLU A 94 8.70 -6.16 -7.07
CA GLU A 94 9.95 -6.91 -6.97
C GLU A 94 9.90 -7.98 -5.89
N GLU A 95 9.27 -7.64 -4.75
CA GLU A 95 9.25 -8.47 -3.56
C GLU A 95 8.05 -8.10 -2.70
N VAL A 96 7.52 -9.04 -1.91
CA VAL A 96 6.53 -8.78 -0.88
C VAL A 96 7.06 -9.28 0.47
N ARG A 97 6.68 -8.60 1.54
CA ARG A 97 7.03 -9.00 2.92
C ARG A 97 5.89 -8.69 3.87
N TRP A 98 5.76 -9.54 4.87
CA TRP A 98 4.93 -9.30 6.04
C TRP A 98 5.81 -8.77 7.15
N VAL A 99 5.50 -7.58 7.65
CA VAL A 99 6.31 -6.92 8.68
C VAL A 99 5.44 -6.40 9.81
N ARG A 100 6.02 -6.30 11.00
CA ARG A 100 5.33 -5.72 12.15
C ARG A 100 5.33 -4.19 12.01
N ALA A 101 4.37 -3.53 12.67
CA ALA A 101 4.29 -2.07 12.64
C ALA A 101 5.61 -1.41 13.08
N ALA A 102 6.23 -1.94 14.13
CA ALA A 102 7.49 -1.40 14.64
C ALA A 102 8.65 -1.54 13.65
N GLU A 103 8.57 -2.45 12.70
CA GLU A 103 9.60 -2.68 11.70
C GLU A 103 9.49 -1.76 10.49
N LEU A 104 8.33 -1.13 10.29
CA LEU A 104 8.08 -0.28 9.12
C LEU A 104 9.09 0.86 9.00
N ALA A 105 9.52 1.43 10.12
CA ALA A 105 10.50 2.51 10.12
C ALA A 105 11.87 2.11 9.56
N GLY A 106 12.17 0.81 9.52
CA GLY A 106 13.42 0.29 8.96
C GLY A 106 13.40 0.09 7.45
N TYR A 107 12.26 0.33 6.82
CA TYR A 107 12.10 0.22 5.37
C TYR A 107 12.02 1.58 4.73
N ARG A 108 12.53 1.70 3.51
CA ARG A 108 12.53 2.96 2.79
C ARG A 108 11.21 3.16 2.06
N PHE A 109 10.37 4.04 2.61
CA PHE A 109 9.10 4.44 2.02
C PHE A 109 9.16 5.86 1.48
N PRO A 110 8.39 6.18 0.42
CA PRO A 110 8.20 7.57 0.03
C PRO A 110 7.57 8.39 1.17
N ASP A 111 7.85 9.68 1.20
CA ASP A 111 7.42 10.57 2.30
C ASP A 111 5.91 10.59 2.53
N ALA A 112 5.11 10.39 1.49
CA ALA A 112 3.66 10.35 1.61
C ALA A 112 3.15 9.26 2.56
N ASN A 113 3.97 8.26 2.88
CA ASN A 113 3.59 7.15 3.77
C ASN A 113 3.94 7.41 5.24
N ALA A 114 4.64 8.50 5.55
CA ALA A 114 5.13 8.74 6.90
C ALA A 114 4.02 8.80 7.94
N SER A 115 2.92 9.47 7.64
CA SER A 115 1.79 9.63 8.57
C SER A 115 1.11 8.30 8.89
N VAL A 116 0.80 7.51 7.87
CA VAL A 116 0.13 6.21 8.10
C VAL A 116 1.07 5.25 8.86
N ILE A 117 2.36 5.26 8.55
CA ILE A 117 3.33 4.43 9.27
C ILE A 117 3.38 4.82 10.75
N ALA A 118 3.38 6.12 11.06
CA ALA A 118 3.35 6.59 12.44
C ALA A 118 2.08 6.16 13.17
N ARG A 119 0.93 6.20 12.49
CA ARG A 119 -0.35 5.74 13.07
C ARG A 119 -0.31 4.25 13.39
N LEU A 120 0.22 3.43 12.48
CA LEU A 120 0.31 1.99 12.69
C LEU A 120 1.25 1.65 13.84
N ALA A 121 2.38 2.34 13.94
CA ALA A 121 3.34 2.15 15.02
C ALA A 121 2.75 2.54 16.38
N ALA A 122 1.97 3.63 16.44
CA ALA A 122 1.35 4.09 17.66
C ALA A 122 0.22 3.16 18.15
N ALA A 123 -0.43 2.46 17.22
CA ALA A 123 -1.54 1.57 17.54
C ALA A 123 -1.11 0.14 17.90
N SER A 124 0.17 -0.18 17.73
CA SER A 124 0.68 -1.54 17.96
C SER A 124 1.11 -1.79 19.41
#